data_22f14977d684119e40e1ebd7f5cc70a7
#
_entry.id   22f14977d684119e40e1ebd7f5cc70a7
#
_cell.length_a   1.000
_cell.length_b   1.000
_cell.length_c   1.000
_cell.angle_alpha   90.00
_cell.angle_beta   90.00
_cell.angle_gamma   90.00
#
_symmetry.space_group_name_H-M   'P 1'
#
loop_
_entity.id
_entity.type
_entity.pdbx_description
1 polymer ?
#
loop_
_entity_poly.entity_id
_entity_poly.type
_entity_poly.pdbx_seq_one_letter_code
_entity_poly.pdbx_strand_id
1 'polypeptide(L)'
;MDMTSLDDIAFTIDREGFEAVHADEVAEVLALAAAADASPVLTEVFGDDAEPSPVRERAFGLLAMQIVSGRRQRFGFTLAA
;
A
#
# COMPACT_ATOMS: atom_id res chain seq x y z
N MET A 1 9.58 -3.20 10.16
CA MET A 1 8.99 -3.40 8.84
C MET A 1 9.52 -2.35 7.89
N ASP A 2 9.95 -2.76 6.76
CA ASP A 2 10.64 -1.89 5.84
C ASP A 2 9.95 -1.80 4.48
N MET A 3 10.53 -1.04 3.58
CA MET A 3 9.95 -0.82 2.25
C MET A 3 10.10 -2.03 1.33
N THR A 4 10.90 -3.00 1.74
CA THR A 4 11.11 -4.22 0.95
C THR A 4 9.81 -4.95 0.70
N SER A 5 8.93 -4.99 1.70
CA SER A 5 7.65 -5.67 1.57
C SER A 5 6.80 -5.05 0.47
N LEU A 6 6.77 -3.72 0.38
CA LEU A 6 6.00 -3.04 -0.66
C LEU A 6 6.59 -3.33 -2.04
N ASP A 7 7.91 -3.32 -2.15
CA ASP A 7 8.58 -3.61 -3.41
C ASP A 7 8.30 -5.03 -3.87
N ASP A 8 8.35 -5.97 -2.95
CA ASP A 8 8.09 -7.38 -3.26
C ASP A 8 6.66 -7.57 -3.74
N ILE A 9 5.70 -6.93 -3.09
CA ILE A 9 4.31 -7.04 -3.48
C ILE A 9 4.08 -6.38 -4.84
N ALA A 10 4.68 -5.22 -5.07
CA ALA A 10 4.57 -4.54 -6.35
C ALA A 10 5.13 -5.39 -7.47
N PHE A 11 6.26 -6.05 -7.21
CA PHE A 11 6.89 -6.93 -8.18
C PHE A 11 5.99 -8.13 -8.50
N THR A 12 5.39 -8.71 -7.47
CA THR A 12 4.47 -9.83 -7.65
C THR A 12 3.29 -9.43 -8.50
N ILE A 13 2.70 -8.27 -8.22
CA ILE A 13 1.55 -7.78 -8.97
C ILE A 13 1.93 -7.55 -10.43
N ASP A 14 3.09 -6.95 -10.65
CA ASP A 14 3.54 -6.63 -11.99
C ASP A 14 3.78 -7.89 -12.84
N ARG A 15 4.30 -8.94 -12.24
CA ARG A 15 4.65 -10.15 -12.97
C ARG A 15 3.53 -11.18 -13.01
N GLU A 16 2.77 -11.30 -11.93
CA GLU A 16 1.82 -12.40 -11.80
C GLU A 16 0.39 -11.95 -11.57
N GLY A 17 0.19 -10.67 -11.32
CA GLY A 17 -1.12 -10.12 -11.06
C GLY A 17 -1.45 -10.12 -9.57
N PHE A 18 -2.47 -9.34 -9.20
CA PHE A 18 -2.87 -9.20 -7.81
C PHE A 18 -3.29 -10.54 -7.20
N GLU A 19 -3.78 -11.46 -8.01
CA GLU A 19 -4.26 -12.75 -7.52
C GLU A 19 -3.16 -13.57 -6.87
N ALA A 20 -1.91 -13.28 -7.19
CA ALA A 20 -0.77 -13.96 -6.58
C ALA A 20 -0.39 -13.37 -5.22
N VAL A 21 -0.98 -12.25 -4.84
CA VAL A 21 -0.69 -11.62 -3.55
C VAL A 21 -1.44 -12.37 -2.46
N HIS A 22 -0.72 -12.77 -1.41
CA HIS A 22 -1.31 -13.53 -0.32
C HIS A 22 -2.04 -12.61 0.68
N ALA A 23 -2.97 -13.21 1.42
CA ALA A 23 -3.72 -12.47 2.42
C ALA A 23 -2.81 -11.83 3.47
N ASP A 24 -1.73 -12.49 3.82
CA ASP A 24 -0.77 -11.96 4.79
C ASP A 24 -0.13 -10.68 4.27
N GLU A 25 0.14 -10.63 2.97
CA GLU A 25 0.73 -9.46 2.34
C GLU A 25 -0.27 -8.31 2.30
N VAL A 26 -1.53 -8.63 2.02
CA VAL A 26 -2.58 -7.62 2.05
C VAL A 26 -2.69 -7.01 3.45
N ALA A 27 -2.70 -7.86 4.47
CA ALA A 27 -2.77 -7.38 5.85
C ALA A 27 -1.58 -6.50 6.21
N GLU A 28 -0.41 -6.85 5.70
CA GLU A 28 0.79 -6.06 5.95
C GLU A 28 0.70 -4.68 5.34
N VAL A 29 0.20 -4.59 4.11
CA VAL A 29 0.02 -3.30 3.45
C VAL A 29 -1.00 -2.45 4.20
N LEU A 30 -2.09 -3.06 4.66
CA LEU A 30 -3.09 -2.34 5.42
C LEU A 30 -2.52 -1.78 6.73
N ALA A 31 -1.65 -2.55 7.38
CA ALA A 31 -0.99 -2.09 8.61
C ALA A 31 -0.06 -0.91 8.31
N LEU A 32 0.69 -0.99 7.22
CA LEU A 32 1.57 0.10 6.82
C LEU A 32 0.77 1.35 6.47
N ALA A 33 -0.36 1.17 5.79
CA ALA A 33 -1.22 2.27 5.41
C ALA A 33 -1.79 2.96 6.65
N ALA A 34 -2.20 2.19 7.63
CA ALA A 34 -2.72 2.75 8.87
C ALA A 34 -1.64 3.55 9.61
N ALA A 35 -0.42 3.01 9.63
CA ALA A 35 0.70 3.68 10.29
C ALA A 35 1.08 4.98 9.58
N ALA A 36 0.87 5.04 8.28
CA ALA A 36 1.18 6.23 7.48
C ALA A 36 0.00 7.18 7.35
N ASP A 37 -1.13 6.84 7.97
CA ASP A 37 -2.35 7.65 7.90
C ASP A 37 -2.82 7.84 6.46
N ALA A 38 -2.77 6.76 5.69
CA ALA A 38 -3.18 6.79 4.30
C ALA A 38 -4.70 6.88 4.17
N SER A 39 -5.16 7.17 2.95
CA SER A 39 -6.59 7.36 2.67
C SER A 39 -7.43 6.15 3.10
N PRO A 40 -8.45 6.35 3.95
CA PRO A 40 -9.33 5.24 4.35
C PRO A 40 -10.07 4.62 3.16
N VAL A 41 -10.40 5.42 2.16
CA VAL A 41 -11.10 4.93 0.98
C VAL A 41 -10.21 3.93 0.23
N LEU A 42 -8.94 4.26 0.07
CA LEU A 42 -8.01 3.37 -0.61
C LEU A 42 -7.77 2.09 0.17
N THR A 43 -7.66 2.18 1.49
CA THR A 43 -7.47 0.99 2.31
C THR A 43 -8.68 0.07 2.23
N GLU A 44 -9.87 0.65 2.21
CA GLU A 44 -11.09 -0.12 2.10
C GLU A 44 -11.17 -0.85 0.76
N VAL A 45 -10.89 -0.15 -0.34
CA VAL A 45 -10.93 -0.75 -1.67
C VAL A 45 -9.88 -1.85 -1.79
N PHE A 46 -8.68 -1.57 -1.33
CA PHE A 46 -7.59 -2.54 -1.43
C PHE A 46 -7.92 -3.82 -0.66
N GLY A 47 -8.53 -3.70 0.49
CA GLY A 47 -8.85 -4.84 1.35
C GLY A 47 -10.17 -5.53 1.02
N ASP A 48 -10.91 -5.04 0.04
CA ASP A 48 -12.24 -5.55 -0.28
C ASP A 48 -12.15 -6.68 -1.31
N ASP A 49 -12.42 -7.90 -0.87
CA ASP A 49 -12.38 -9.08 -1.73
C ASP A 49 -13.39 -9.01 -2.86
N ALA A 50 -14.44 -8.22 -2.70
CA ALA A 50 -15.48 -8.09 -3.72
C ALA A 50 -15.05 -7.20 -4.89
N GLU A 51 -14.00 -6.41 -4.71
CA GLU A 51 -13.53 -5.55 -5.77
C GLU A 51 -12.69 -6.33 -6.78
N PRO A 52 -12.80 -6.00 -8.08
CA PRO A 52 -11.98 -6.66 -9.09
C PRO A 52 -10.49 -6.42 -8.88
N SER A 53 -9.68 -7.39 -9.29
CA SER A 53 -8.22 -7.28 -9.14
C SER A 53 -7.63 -5.99 -9.71
N PRO A 54 -8.01 -5.54 -10.92
CA PRO A 54 -7.45 -4.29 -11.45
C PRO A 54 -7.72 -3.08 -10.56
N VAL A 55 -8.88 -3.04 -9.93
CA VAL A 55 -9.23 -1.95 -9.02
C VAL A 55 -8.36 -2.00 -7.78
N ARG A 56 -8.18 -3.20 -7.22
CA ARG A 56 -7.35 -3.38 -6.03
C ARG A 56 -5.89 -3.08 -6.33
N GLU A 57 -5.40 -3.44 -7.52
CA GLU A 57 -4.04 -3.13 -7.94
C GLU A 57 -3.81 -1.62 -7.99
N ARG A 58 -4.79 -0.90 -8.53
CA ARG A 58 -4.70 0.55 -8.59
C ARG A 58 -4.67 1.15 -7.19
N ALA A 59 -5.52 0.64 -6.32
CA ALA A 59 -5.55 1.10 -4.94
C ALA A 59 -4.21 0.83 -4.26
N PHE A 60 -3.61 -0.32 -4.53
CA PHE A 60 -2.29 -0.63 -3.97
C PHE A 60 -1.23 0.38 -4.41
N GLY A 61 -1.22 0.71 -5.70
CA GLY A 61 -0.25 1.67 -6.21
C GLY A 61 -0.36 3.02 -5.52
N LEU A 62 -1.59 3.49 -5.35
CA LEU A 62 -1.84 4.76 -4.68
C LEU A 62 -1.50 4.69 -3.19
N LEU A 63 -1.83 3.57 -2.54
CA LEU A 63 -1.48 3.38 -1.12
C LEU A 63 0.03 3.36 -0.94
N ALA A 64 0.74 2.66 -1.81
CA ALA A 64 2.20 2.59 -1.72
C ALA A 64 2.81 3.98 -1.81
N MET A 65 2.30 4.80 -2.72
CA MET A 65 2.76 6.18 -2.83
C MET A 65 2.50 6.97 -1.56
N GLN A 66 1.33 6.80 -0.97
CA GLN A 66 0.99 7.51 0.26
C GLN A 66 1.83 7.04 1.44
N ILE A 67 2.11 5.76 1.52
CA ILE A 67 2.94 5.22 2.58
C ILE A 67 4.35 5.82 2.50
N VAL A 68 4.92 5.81 1.31
CA VAL A 68 6.26 6.37 1.11
C VAL A 68 6.26 7.87 1.39
N SER A 69 5.27 8.59 0.86
CA SER A 69 5.18 10.03 1.05
C SER A 69 4.95 10.39 2.51
N GLY A 70 4.15 9.61 3.21
CA GLY A 70 3.88 9.83 4.62
C GLY A 70 5.14 9.74 5.45
N ARG A 71 5.96 8.73 5.19
CA ARG A 71 7.24 8.58 5.88
C ARG A 71 8.17 9.74 5.57
N ARG A 72 8.20 10.13 4.32
CA ARG A 72 9.04 11.24 3.87
C ARG A 72 8.60 12.54 4.49
N GLN A 73 7.28 12.75 4.57
CA GLN A 73 6.72 13.96 5.14
C GLN A 73 7.02 14.11 6.62
N ARG A 74 7.10 13.02 7.35
CA ARG A 74 7.43 13.09 8.77
C ARG A 74 8.78 13.73 9.00
N PHE A 75 9.75 13.43 8.13
CA PHE A 75 11.07 14.03 8.23
C PHE A 75 11.08 15.43 7.65
N GLY A 76 10.46 15.59 6.46
CA GLY A 76 10.46 16.88 5.78
C GLY A 76 9.68 17.93 6.54
N PHE A 77 8.61 17.53 7.19
CA PHE A 77 7.79 18.44 7.97
C PHE A 77 8.60 19.08 9.09
N THR A 78 9.40 18.29 9.76
CA THR A 78 10.25 18.80 10.84
C THR A 78 11.19 19.87 10.33
N LEU A 79 11.73 19.68 9.14
CA LEU A 79 12.64 20.64 8.56
C LEU A 79 11.92 21.90 8.10
N ALA A 80 10.70 21.76 7.64
CA ALA A 80 9.93 22.88 7.14
C ALA A 80 9.44 23.77 8.27
N ALA A 81 9.28 23.21 9.42
CA ALA A 81 8.81 23.96 10.57
C ALA A 81 9.92 24.84 11.14
#